data_5491845c5c3fc9d4a83edfd165cf1f3d
#
_entry.id   5491845c5c3fc9d4a83edfd165cf1f3d
#
_cell.length_a   1.000
_cell.length_b   1.000
_cell.length_c   1.000
_cell.angle_alpha   90.00
_cell.angle_beta   90.00
_cell.angle_gamma   90.00
#
_symmetry.space_group_name_H-M   'P 1'
#
loop_
_entity.id
_entity.type
_entity.pdbx_description
1 polymer ?
#
loop_
_entity_poly.entity_id
_entity_poly.type
_entity_poly.pdbx_seq_one_letter_code
_entity_poly.pdbx_strand_id
1 'polypeptide(L)'
;MKNLTWQNPEQLFVAQVLINKVKSKCCGIKGYYKGKASAPFIPSFQGAYKKGDWTISGSFAVVGGGGKASFDDGLGMFDSMVMGQVHTISGGQITPNMYSINSAMDGSQFIYGVQLGLSYQVNDWLGVFAGGRMNYFTGGYEGFLTATAHSNIPTYGGMELVGIDLDCDQTGWGLTPILGADVKLGKWNIGLKYEFMTSLNLENKTKKAEVRAMGTAMGDEGNPLADYKDGVNTPSDIPALLTAAVGYEFLPTLRATLEYHHFFDKAAGMANDKQKALKHGTHEILIGAEWDIAKQLTISGGYQRTDYGLADDFQSDISFSCDSYSLGFGAAIKMTKHLTMNIAYFWTNYDDYTKKISETTKNVYSRTNKVFGLGVDYKF
;
A
#
# COMPACT_ATOMS: atom_id res chain seq x y z
N MET A 1 -17.33 -21.60 32.55
CA MET A 1 -17.65 -21.07 31.22
C MET A 1 -16.87 -19.77 31.04
N LYS A 2 -15.71 -19.82 30.40
CA LYS A 2 -14.95 -18.60 30.10
C LYS A 2 -15.45 -18.09 28.72
N ASN A 3 -15.92 -16.88 28.72
CA ASN A 3 -16.49 -16.17 27.58
C ASN A 3 -15.56 -16.24 26.37
N LEU A 4 -16.08 -16.77 25.25
CA LEU A 4 -15.54 -16.51 23.92
C LEU A 4 -15.74 -15.04 23.65
N THR A 5 -14.78 -14.25 24.00
CA THR A 5 -14.62 -12.94 23.43
C THR A 5 -13.79 -13.13 22.17
N TRP A 6 -14.27 -12.69 21.03
CA TRP A 6 -13.42 -12.28 19.95
C TRP A 6 -12.32 -11.42 20.60
N GLN A 7 -11.17 -12.06 20.79
CA GLN A 7 -10.08 -11.36 21.45
C GLN A 7 -9.49 -10.45 20.40
N ASN A 8 -9.75 -9.31 20.72
CA ASN A 8 -9.14 -8.02 20.80
C ASN A 8 -9.08 -7.29 19.47
N PRO A 9 -9.88 -6.27 19.36
CA PRO A 9 -9.47 -5.13 18.57
C PRO A 9 -8.23 -4.54 19.25
N GLU A 10 -7.05 -4.94 18.81
CA GLU A 10 -5.81 -4.31 19.24
C GLU A 10 -5.77 -2.91 18.65
N GLN A 11 -5.74 -1.90 19.51
CA GLN A 11 -5.45 -0.53 19.10
C GLN A 11 -3.96 -0.45 18.86
N LEU A 12 -3.57 -0.44 17.59
CA LEU A 12 -2.18 -0.30 17.20
C LEU A 12 -1.93 1.10 16.64
N PHE A 13 -1.11 1.90 17.32
CA PHE A 13 -0.53 3.10 16.74
C PHE A 13 0.72 2.67 15.97
N VAL A 14 0.72 2.83 14.66
CA VAL A 14 1.81 2.36 13.82
C VAL A 14 2.53 3.54 13.19
N ALA A 15 3.80 3.73 13.51
CA ALA A 15 4.68 4.61 12.75
C ALA A 15 5.40 3.78 11.68
N GLN A 16 5.17 4.09 10.41
CA GLN A 16 5.75 3.37 9.28
C GLN A 16 6.81 4.22 8.60
N VAL A 17 8.01 3.67 8.42
CA VAL A 17 9.06 4.27 7.58
C VAL A 17 9.28 3.33 6.40
N LEU A 18 8.83 3.75 5.22
CA LEU A 18 9.08 3.06 3.96
C LEU A 18 10.29 3.70 3.26
N ILE A 19 11.25 2.88 2.86
CA ILE A 19 12.36 3.32 2.02
C ILE A 19 12.26 2.58 0.70
N ASN A 20 11.77 3.25 -0.33
CA ASN A 20 11.74 2.72 -1.67
C ASN A 20 13.04 3.08 -2.39
N LYS A 21 13.64 2.11 -3.09
CA LYS A 21 14.84 2.31 -3.90
C LYS A 21 14.57 1.76 -5.29
N VAL A 22 14.70 2.61 -6.28
CA VAL A 22 14.67 2.19 -7.67
C VAL A 22 16.09 2.32 -8.22
N LYS A 23 16.65 1.23 -8.72
CA LYS A 23 17.93 1.23 -9.46
C LYS A 23 17.62 1.05 -10.92
N SER A 24 17.80 2.08 -11.71
CA SER A 24 17.74 2.00 -13.16
C SER A 24 19.17 2.04 -13.72
N LYS A 25 19.51 1.10 -14.59
CA LYS A 25 20.76 1.12 -15.35
C LYS A 25 20.41 1.44 -16.80
N CYS A 26 20.21 2.72 -17.07
CA CYS A 26 19.99 3.24 -18.40
C CYS A 26 21.19 4.07 -18.86
N CYS A 27 21.48 4.03 -20.16
CA CYS A 27 22.61 4.72 -20.77
C CYS A 27 22.51 6.24 -20.59
N GLY A 28 23.34 6.81 -19.74
CA GLY A 28 23.76 8.21 -19.85
C GLY A 28 23.23 9.23 -18.84
N ILE A 29 22.21 8.94 -18.05
CA ILE A 29 21.70 9.80 -17.00
C ILE A 29 21.72 9.02 -15.67
N LYS A 30 21.32 9.51 -14.56
CA LYS A 30 21.46 8.89 -13.23
C LYS A 30 21.12 7.38 -13.24
N GLY A 31 22.02 6.51 -12.82
CA GLY A 31 21.77 5.06 -12.74
C GLY A 31 21.05 4.58 -11.47
N TYR A 32 20.61 5.52 -10.61
CA TYR A 32 20.02 5.20 -9.32
C TYR A 32 19.08 6.30 -8.84
N TYR A 33 17.85 5.91 -8.50
CA TYR A 33 16.82 6.79 -7.96
C TYR A 33 16.37 6.28 -6.59
N LYS A 34 16.13 7.17 -5.65
CA LYS A 34 15.76 6.84 -4.28
C LYS A 34 14.50 7.59 -3.88
N GLY A 35 13.43 6.84 -3.60
CA GLY A 35 12.24 7.37 -2.93
C GLY A 35 12.31 7.14 -1.42
N LYS A 36 11.78 8.08 -0.67
CA LYS A 36 11.53 7.95 0.77
C LYS A 36 10.04 8.00 0.98
N ALA A 37 9.47 6.95 1.59
CA ALA A 37 8.09 6.97 2.01
C ALA A 37 8.00 6.96 3.53
N SER A 38 7.09 7.74 4.08
CA SER A 38 6.86 7.82 5.52
C SER A 38 5.39 8.00 5.83
N ALA A 39 4.93 7.28 6.86
CA ALA A 39 3.66 7.51 7.50
C ALA A 39 3.95 7.60 9.02
N PRO A 40 4.22 8.81 9.53
CA PRO A 40 4.69 8.98 10.92
C PRO A 40 3.65 8.59 11.95
N PHE A 41 2.38 8.57 11.56
CA PHE A 41 1.28 8.20 12.44
C PHE A 41 0.16 7.54 11.66
N ILE A 42 -0.17 6.28 12.01
CA ILE A 42 -1.29 5.52 11.44
C ILE A 42 -2.23 5.15 12.57
N PRO A 43 -3.28 5.94 12.84
CA PRO A 43 -4.20 5.69 13.95
C PRO A 43 -5.15 4.55 13.61
N SER A 44 -5.48 3.76 14.63
CA SER A 44 -6.61 2.84 14.59
C SER A 44 -7.39 2.87 15.91
N PHE A 45 -8.68 2.66 15.82
CA PHE A 45 -9.58 2.56 16.96
C PHE A 45 -10.55 1.40 16.73
N GLN A 46 -10.82 0.61 17.75
CA GLN A 46 -11.76 -0.49 17.66
C GLN A 46 -12.56 -0.58 18.97
N GLY A 47 -13.81 -1.02 18.86
CA GLY A 47 -14.68 -1.24 20.00
C GLY A 47 -15.66 -2.37 19.73
N ALA A 48 -16.03 -3.09 20.78
CA ALA A 48 -17.07 -4.10 20.71
C ALA A 48 -17.89 -4.12 22.00
N TYR A 49 -19.19 -4.34 21.83
CA TYR A 49 -20.14 -4.48 22.93
C TYR A 49 -20.95 -5.77 22.75
N LYS A 50 -20.90 -6.64 23.75
CA LYS A 50 -21.62 -7.93 23.76
C LYS A 50 -22.82 -7.88 24.69
N LYS A 51 -24.00 -8.31 24.16
CA LYS A 51 -25.23 -8.49 24.93
C LYS A 51 -25.91 -9.82 24.52
N GLY A 52 -25.91 -10.77 25.45
CA GLY A 52 -26.37 -12.13 25.14
C GLY A 52 -25.51 -12.77 24.05
N ASP A 53 -26.17 -13.30 23.02
CA ASP A 53 -25.50 -13.94 21.87
C ASP A 53 -25.07 -12.95 20.79
N TRP A 54 -25.44 -11.68 20.93
CA TRP A 54 -25.11 -10.62 19.97
C TRP A 54 -23.89 -9.82 20.41
N THR A 55 -23.04 -9.50 19.43
CA THR A 55 -21.96 -8.53 19.61
C THR A 55 -22.01 -7.49 18.50
N ILE A 56 -22.12 -6.22 18.84
CA ILE A 56 -21.91 -5.11 17.92
C ILE A 56 -20.45 -4.71 17.99
N SER A 57 -19.82 -4.49 16.85
CA SER A 57 -18.44 -4.02 16.77
C SER A 57 -18.30 -2.89 15.78
N GLY A 58 -17.33 -2.01 16.04
CA GLY A 58 -16.97 -0.94 15.15
C GLY A 58 -15.47 -0.69 15.18
N SER A 59 -14.92 -0.23 14.06
CA SER A 59 -13.52 0.18 13.99
C SER A 59 -13.33 1.35 13.03
N PHE A 60 -12.26 2.10 13.29
CA PHE A 60 -11.69 3.08 12.39
C PHE A 60 -10.20 2.76 12.22
N ALA A 61 -9.71 2.71 10.99
CA ALA A 61 -8.30 2.49 10.71
C ALA A 61 -7.90 3.09 9.36
N VAL A 62 -6.59 3.28 9.16
CA VAL A 62 -6.02 3.41 7.83
C VAL A 62 -5.87 1.98 7.28
N VAL A 63 -6.72 1.62 6.31
CA VAL A 63 -6.82 0.26 5.77
C VAL A 63 -6.00 0.05 4.50
N GLY A 64 -5.43 1.11 3.96
CA GLY A 64 -4.57 1.06 2.78
C GLY A 64 -3.81 2.35 2.55
N GLY A 65 -2.89 2.30 1.59
CA GLY A 65 -2.02 3.41 1.26
C GLY A 65 -0.64 3.29 1.91
N GLY A 66 0.34 3.99 1.35
CA GLY A 66 1.75 3.95 1.77
C GLY A 66 2.23 5.18 2.51
N GLY A 67 1.35 6.13 2.84
CA GLY A 67 1.74 7.42 3.37
C GLY A 67 2.18 8.40 2.27
N LYS A 68 3.10 9.30 2.61
CA LYS A 68 3.72 10.22 1.65
C LYS A 68 5.06 9.65 1.16
N ALA A 69 5.26 9.62 -0.15
CA ALA A 69 6.51 9.24 -0.80
C ALA A 69 7.11 10.43 -1.53
N SER A 70 8.42 10.67 -1.36
CA SER A 70 9.16 11.77 -1.99
C SER A 70 10.33 11.22 -2.79
N PHE A 71 10.49 11.73 -4.00
CA PHE A 71 11.55 11.42 -4.94
C PHE A 71 12.26 12.72 -5.31
N ASP A 72 13.18 13.15 -4.45
CA ASP A 72 13.86 14.45 -4.55
C ASP A 72 14.78 14.56 -5.78
N ASP A 73 15.21 13.41 -6.31
CA ASP A 73 16.09 13.29 -7.49
C ASP A 73 15.34 12.84 -8.75
N GLY A 74 13.99 12.84 -8.72
CA GLY A 74 13.14 12.36 -9.79
C GLY A 74 13.07 10.84 -9.90
N LEU A 75 12.70 10.35 -11.07
CA LEU A 75 12.45 8.94 -11.40
C LEU A 75 13.06 8.58 -12.75
N GLY A 76 13.50 7.31 -12.92
CA GLY A 76 14.06 6.84 -14.19
C GLY A 76 13.11 6.95 -15.38
N MET A 77 11.81 6.78 -15.13
CA MET A 77 10.79 6.97 -16.16
C MET A 77 10.72 8.43 -16.64
N PHE A 78 11.00 9.42 -15.79
CA PHE A 78 11.03 10.82 -16.18
C PHE A 78 12.19 11.10 -17.14
N ASP A 79 13.37 10.58 -16.84
CA ASP A 79 14.53 10.71 -17.71
C ASP A 79 14.26 10.04 -19.07
N SER A 80 13.65 8.87 -19.07
CA SER A 80 13.29 8.14 -20.30
C SER A 80 12.24 8.90 -21.13
N MET A 81 11.26 9.50 -20.48
CA MET A 81 10.24 10.33 -21.13
C MET A 81 10.84 11.56 -21.77
N VAL A 82 11.72 12.27 -21.04
CA VAL A 82 12.45 13.43 -21.59
C VAL A 82 13.27 13.04 -22.81
N MET A 83 14.05 11.95 -22.71
CA MET A 83 14.87 11.49 -23.85
C MET A 83 14.03 11.23 -25.09
N GLY A 84 12.88 10.58 -24.95
CA GLY A 84 11.95 10.34 -26.05
C GLY A 84 11.37 11.62 -26.64
N GLN A 85 10.91 12.52 -25.78
CA GLN A 85 10.34 13.81 -26.22
C GLN A 85 11.39 14.71 -26.89
N VAL A 86 12.55 14.91 -26.26
CA VAL A 86 13.64 15.73 -26.84
C VAL A 86 14.11 15.17 -28.17
N HIS A 87 14.24 13.85 -28.32
CA HIS A 87 14.56 13.21 -29.56
C HIS A 87 13.52 13.54 -30.65
N THR A 88 12.25 13.43 -30.30
CA THR A 88 11.13 13.69 -31.25
C THR A 88 11.09 15.15 -31.67
N ILE A 89 11.09 16.12 -30.73
CA ILE A 89 10.95 17.56 -31.04
C ILE A 89 12.18 18.15 -31.73
N SER A 90 13.38 17.57 -31.49
CA SER A 90 14.62 18.03 -32.15
C SER A 90 14.94 17.28 -33.45
N GLY A 91 14.11 16.31 -33.87
CA GLY A 91 14.44 15.43 -35.00
C GLY A 91 15.72 14.63 -34.78
N GLY A 92 16.06 14.32 -33.51
CA GLY A 92 17.27 13.60 -33.13
C GLY A 92 18.54 14.45 -33.07
N GLN A 93 18.46 15.77 -33.27
CA GLN A 93 19.63 16.65 -33.23
C GLN A 93 20.19 16.90 -31.85
N ILE A 94 19.32 16.84 -30.81
CA ILE A 94 19.72 17.02 -29.42
C ILE A 94 19.86 15.65 -28.74
N THR A 95 21.07 15.33 -28.32
CA THR A 95 21.40 14.08 -27.63
C THR A 95 21.42 14.25 -26.09
N PRO A 96 21.32 13.19 -25.27
CA PRO A 96 21.21 13.28 -23.82
C PRO A 96 22.36 14.01 -23.12
N ASN A 97 23.54 14.12 -23.75
CA ASN A 97 24.69 14.85 -23.22
C ASN A 97 24.64 16.35 -23.51
N MET A 98 23.62 16.85 -24.21
CA MET A 98 23.46 18.26 -24.57
C MET A 98 22.50 19.02 -23.66
N TYR A 99 21.85 18.36 -22.71
CA TYR A 99 20.91 18.98 -21.77
C TYR A 99 21.03 18.35 -20.38
N SER A 100 20.49 19.02 -19.40
CA SER A 100 20.34 18.54 -18.04
C SER A 100 18.86 18.37 -17.69
N ILE A 101 18.57 17.37 -16.87
CA ILE A 101 17.22 17.11 -16.34
C ILE A 101 17.21 17.46 -14.87
N ASN A 102 16.22 18.22 -14.44
CA ASN A 102 15.87 18.49 -13.07
C ASN A 102 14.44 18.06 -12.83
N SER A 103 14.21 17.17 -11.88
CA SER A 103 12.87 16.66 -11.57
C SER A 103 12.75 16.25 -10.11
N ALA A 104 11.56 16.42 -9.58
CA ALA A 104 11.17 15.89 -8.27
C ALA A 104 9.69 15.51 -8.29
N MET A 105 9.30 14.58 -7.45
CA MET A 105 7.91 14.15 -7.33
C MET A 105 7.60 13.75 -5.89
N ASP A 106 6.49 14.24 -5.38
CA ASP A 106 5.82 13.80 -4.17
C ASP A 106 4.53 13.06 -4.53
N GLY A 107 4.26 11.97 -3.85
CA GLY A 107 2.98 11.27 -3.92
C GLY A 107 2.47 10.95 -2.54
N SER A 108 1.17 11.01 -2.33
CA SER A 108 0.55 10.60 -1.07
C SER A 108 -0.67 9.73 -1.33
N GLN A 109 -0.90 8.76 -0.44
CA GLN A 109 -2.03 7.87 -0.55
C GLN A 109 -2.43 7.34 0.83
N PHE A 110 -3.70 7.57 1.20
CA PHE A 110 -4.31 7.03 2.40
C PHE A 110 -5.72 6.54 2.11
N ILE A 111 -6.08 5.37 2.64
CA ILE A 111 -7.44 4.85 2.61
C ILE A 111 -7.90 4.72 4.06
N TYR A 112 -8.83 5.55 4.47
CA TYR A 112 -9.45 5.48 5.79
C TYR A 112 -10.67 4.57 5.73
N GLY A 113 -10.76 3.62 6.68
CA GLY A 113 -11.89 2.70 6.79
C GLY A 113 -12.66 2.89 8.08
N VAL A 114 -13.98 3.05 7.98
CA VAL A 114 -14.91 2.96 9.12
C VAL A 114 -15.72 1.69 8.94
N GLN A 115 -15.59 0.74 9.85
CA GLN A 115 -16.28 -0.55 9.79
C GLN A 115 -17.29 -0.67 10.93
N LEU A 116 -18.47 -1.19 10.62
CA LEU A 116 -19.48 -1.60 11.58
C LEU A 116 -19.94 -3.01 11.26
N GLY A 117 -20.25 -3.79 12.29
CA GLY A 117 -20.73 -5.14 12.09
C GLY A 117 -21.39 -5.75 13.32
N LEU A 118 -22.11 -6.81 13.07
CA LEU A 118 -22.81 -7.62 14.05
C LEU A 118 -22.29 -9.04 14.00
N SER A 119 -21.96 -9.60 15.16
CA SER A 119 -21.70 -11.03 15.32
C SER A 119 -22.86 -11.66 16.10
N TYR A 120 -23.21 -12.89 15.73
CA TYR A 120 -24.18 -13.70 16.43
C TYR A 120 -23.59 -15.07 16.80
N GLN A 121 -23.67 -15.43 18.06
CA GLN A 121 -23.29 -16.74 18.55
C GLN A 121 -24.42 -17.73 18.28
N VAL A 122 -24.27 -18.53 17.23
CA VAL A 122 -25.31 -19.48 16.77
C VAL A 122 -25.48 -20.60 17.78
N ASN A 123 -24.34 -21.08 18.33
CA ASN A 123 -24.28 -22.11 19.35
C ASN A 123 -22.89 -22.06 20.05
N ASP A 124 -22.58 -23.02 20.93
CA ASP A 124 -21.36 -23.01 21.75
C ASP A 124 -20.05 -23.06 20.92
N TRP A 125 -20.11 -23.49 19.66
CA TRP A 125 -18.94 -23.68 18.81
C TRP A 125 -18.94 -22.83 17.54
N LEU A 126 -20.06 -22.19 17.14
CA LEU A 126 -20.18 -21.41 15.90
C LEU A 126 -20.61 -19.98 16.20
N GLY A 127 -19.83 -19.03 15.77
CA GLY A 127 -20.16 -17.61 15.64
C GLY A 127 -20.15 -17.16 14.18
N VAL A 128 -21.06 -16.27 13.81
CA VAL A 128 -21.12 -15.67 12.47
C VAL A 128 -21.05 -14.16 12.58
N PHE A 129 -20.52 -13.53 11.53
CA PHE A 129 -20.36 -12.08 11.44
C PHE A 129 -20.90 -11.57 10.11
N ALA A 130 -21.59 -10.45 10.15
CA ALA A 130 -21.93 -9.66 8.96
C ALA A 130 -21.71 -8.17 9.26
N GLY A 131 -21.10 -7.46 8.32
CA GLY A 131 -20.80 -6.05 8.47
C GLY A 131 -20.45 -5.37 7.16
N GLY A 132 -20.04 -4.11 7.27
CA GLY A 132 -19.56 -3.34 6.13
C GLY A 132 -18.52 -2.32 6.57
N ARG A 133 -17.62 -2.01 5.66
CA ARG A 133 -16.60 -0.97 5.83
C ARG A 133 -16.76 0.09 4.76
N MET A 134 -16.95 1.34 5.19
CA MET A 134 -16.88 2.49 4.31
C MET A 134 -15.41 2.91 4.19
N ASN A 135 -14.91 2.97 2.97
CA ASN A 135 -13.55 3.38 2.66
C ASN A 135 -13.57 4.77 2.02
N TYR A 136 -12.68 5.63 2.48
CA TYR A 136 -12.44 6.95 1.91
C TYR A 136 -10.97 7.06 1.52
N PHE A 137 -10.73 7.25 0.22
CA PHE A 137 -9.40 7.50 -0.33
C PHE A 137 -9.14 9.00 -0.36
N THR A 138 -7.94 9.39 0.04
CA THR A 138 -7.38 10.71 -0.21
C THR A 138 -5.90 10.58 -0.52
N GLY A 139 -5.44 11.30 -1.52
CA GLY A 139 -4.06 11.28 -1.96
C GLY A 139 -3.85 12.30 -3.06
N GLY A 140 -2.69 12.23 -3.71
CA GLY A 140 -2.38 13.12 -4.83
C GLY A 140 -0.93 13.01 -5.23
N TYR A 141 -0.62 13.75 -6.28
CA TYR A 141 0.71 13.85 -6.88
C TYR A 141 1.06 15.31 -7.08
N GLU A 142 2.25 15.68 -6.63
CA GLU A 142 2.84 17.00 -6.86
C GLU A 142 4.26 16.81 -7.40
N GLY A 143 4.62 17.49 -8.48
CA GLY A 143 5.96 17.36 -9.02
C GLY A 143 6.22 18.21 -10.24
N PHE A 144 7.48 18.25 -10.61
CA PHE A 144 7.94 18.93 -11.81
C PHE A 144 9.04 18.14 -12.51
N LEU A 145 9.18 18.42 -13.79
CA LEU A 145 10.23 17.89 -14.65
C LEU A 145 10.64 18.98 -15.64
N THR A 146 11.92 19.31 -15.67
CA THR A 146 12.46 20.33 -16.61
C THR A 146 13.71 19.79 -17.27
N ALA A 147 13.76 19.81 -18.60
CA ALA A 147 14.95 19.54 -19.37
C ALA A 147 15.45 20.84 -20.03
N THR A 148 16.69 21.23 -19.72
CA THR A 148 17.28 22.49 -20.20
C THR A 148 18.53 22.22 -21.02
N ALA A 149 18.60 22.74 -22.25
CA ALA A 149 19.79 22.65 -23.09
C ALA A 149 20.98 23.35 -22.45
N HIS A 150 22.17 22.78 -22.55
CA HIS A 150 23.38 23.42 -22.08
C HIS A 150 23.63 24.73 -22.84
N SER A 151 24.16 25.73 -22.18
CA SER A 151 24.34 27.09 -22.76
C SER A 151 25.21 27.13 -24.02
N ASN A 152 26.08 26.15 -24.20
CA ASN A 152 26.99 26.03 -25.34
C ASN A 152 26.36 25.33 -26.58
N ILE A 153 25.11 24.91 -26.50
CA ILE A 153 24.44 24.24 -27.61
C ILE A 153 23.94 25.30 -28.62
N PRO A 154 24.37 25.26 -29.90
CA PRO A 154 23.88 26.20 -30.91
C PRO A 154 22.38 26.14 -31.02
N THR A 155 21.73 27.30 -31.22
CA THR A 155 20.28 27.47 -31.38
C THR A 155 19.44 27.22 -30.14
N TYR A 156 19.85 26.31 -29.26
CA TYR A 156 19.05 25.84 -28.10
C TYR A 156 19.63 26.22 -26.74
N GLY A 157 20.82 26.86 -26.73
CA GLY A 157 21.56 27.12 -25.48
C GLY A 157 20.75 27.84 -24.42
N GLY A 158 20.59 27.17 -23.24
CA GLY A 158 19.82 27.67 -22.12
C GLY A 158 18.29 27.57 -22.26
N MET A 159 17.76 27.02 -23.39
CA MET A 159 16.34 26.88 -23.62
C MET A 159 15.76 25.71 -22.81
N GLU A 160 14.55 25.86 -22.24
CA GLU A 160 13.72 24.76 -21.76
C GLU A 160 13.23 23.93 -22.95
N LEU A 161 13.71 22.70 -23.06
CA LEU A 161 13.34 21.75 -24.10
C LEU A 161 12.02 21.05 -23.79
N VAL A 162 11.86 20.62 -22.53
CA VAL A 162 10.65 19.98 -22.00
C VAL A 162 10.43 20.52 -20.60
N GLY A 163 9.19 20.87 -20.30
CA GLY A 163 8.73 21.25 -18.96
C GLY A 163 7.42 20.55 -18.64
N ILE A 164 7.32 19.95 -17.47
CA ILE A 164 6.10 19.30 -16.95
C ILE A 164 5.90 19.74 -15.53
N ASP A 165 4.70 20.17 -15.21
CA ASP A 165 4.28 20.54 -13.86
C ASP A 165 2.94 19.86 -13.55
N LEU A 166 2.86 19.19 -12.39
CA LEU A 166 1.66 18.52 -11.91
C LEU A 166 1.39 18.88 -10.44
N ASP A 167 0.15 19.26 -10.14
CA ASP A 167 -0.41 19.34 -8.79
C ASP A 167 -1.86 18.86 -8.89
N CYS A 168 -2.09 17.60 -8.45
CA CYS A 168 -3.36 16.91 -8.58
C CYS A 168 -3.68 16.18 -7.28
N ASP A 169 -4.75 16.58 -6.61
CA ASP A 169 -5.35 15.83 -5.51
C ASP A 169 -6.32 14.78 -6.08
N GLN A 170 -6.47 13.67 -5.36
CA GLN A 170 -7.40 12.60 -5.71
C GLN A 170 -8.23 12.20 -4.51
N THR A 171 -9.53 12.02 -4.70
CA THR A 171 -10.45 11.54 -3.66
C THR A 171 -11.41 10.50 -4.21
N GLY A 172 -11.86 9.59 -3.36
CA GLY A 172 -12.86 8.58 -3.72
C GLY A 172 -13.42 7.89 -2.48
N TRP A 173 -14.56 7.24 -2.63
CA TRP A 173 -15.15 6.45 -1.55
C TRP A 173 -15.81 5.19 -2.10
N GLY A 174 -15.91 4.17 -1.25
CA GLY A 174 -16.56 2.91 -1.60
C GLY A 174 -16.92 2.09 -0.37
N LEU A 175 -17.81 1.13 -0.53
CA LEU A 175 -18.33 0.27 0.53
C LEU A 175 -17.84 -1.16 0.31
N THR A 176 -17.26 -1.78 1.35
CA THR A 176 -16.89 -3.20 1.39
C THR A 176 -17.87 -3.95 2.28
N PRO A 177 -18.77 -4.80 1.77
CA PRO A 177 -19.49 -5.77 2.59
C PRO A 177 -18.50 -6.82 3.15
N ILE A 178 -18.78 -7.34 4.35
CA ILE A 178 -17.90 -8.29 5.03
C ILE A 178 -18.75 -9.39 5.67
N LEU A 179 -18.38 -10.64 5.42
CA LEU A 179 -18.97 -11.81 6.08
C LEU A 179 -17.86 -12.60 6.78
N GLY A 180 -18.20 -13.24 7.89
CA GLY A 180 -17.27 -14.08 8.63
C GLY A 180 -17.94 -15.20 9.41
N ALA A 181 -17.17 -16.22 9.70
CA ALA A 181 -17.55 -17.31 10.58
C ALA A 181 -16.35 -17.71 11.44
N ASP A 182 -16.62 -18.09 12.67
CA ASP A 182 -15.63 -18.57 13.63
C ASP A 182 -16.14 -19.86 14.26
N VAL A 183 -15.30 -20.89 14.26
CA VAL A 183 -15.60 -22.22 14.78
C VAL A 183 -14.61 -22.61 15.86
N LYS A 184 -15.08 -22.86 17.07
CA LYS A 184 -14.27 -23.32 18.21
C LYS A 184 -14.56 -24.75 18.58
N LEU A 185 -13.56 -25.63 18.39
CA LEU A 185 -13.64 -27.05 18.69
C LEU A 185 -12.53 -27.46 19.69
N GLY A 186 -12.85 -27.44 20.98
CA GLY A 186 -11.88 -27.73 22.04
C GLY A 186 -10.73 -26.75 22.03
N LYS A 187 -9.53 -27.20 21.64
CA LYS A 187 -8.30 -26.39 21.53
C LYS A 187 -8.12 -25.73 20.17
N TRP A 188 -8.95 -26.06 19.20
CA TRP A 188 -8.92 -25.50 17.85
C TRP A 188 -9.83 -24.29 17.74
N ASN A 189 -9.36 -23.28 17.02
CA ASN A 189 -10.16 -22.15 16.56
C ASN A 189 -9.96 -22.00 15.06
N ILE A 190 -11.05 -21.98 14.28
CA ILE A 190 -11.02 -21.89 12.82
C ILE A 190 -11.82 -20.66 12.42
N GLY A 191 -11.19 -19.71 11.74
CA GLY A 191 -11.82 -18.49 11.25
C GLY A 191 -11.86 -18.45 9.74
N LEU A 192 -12.97 -17.96 9.20
CA LEU A 192 -13.15 -17.68 7.77
C LEU A 192 -13.75 -16.29 7.64
N LYS A 193 -13.17 -15.44 6.77
CA LYS A 193 -13.67 -14.10 6.48
C LYS A 193 -13.61 -13.85 4.97
N TYR A 194 -14.66 -13.24 4.44
CA TYR A 194 -14.69 -12.74 3.08
C TYR A 194 -15.06 -11.26 3.07
N GLU A 195 -14.17 -10.44 2.54
CA GLU A 195 -14.39 -9.03 2.25
C GLU A 195 -14.67 -8.91 0.75
N PHE A 196 -15.83 -8.39 0.39
CA PHE A 196 -16.19 -8.20 -1.01
C PHE A 196 -15.34 -7.08 -1.63
N MET A 197 -15.18 -7.12 -2.94
CA MET A 197 -14.52 -6.06 -3.69
C MET A 197 -15.22 -4.72 -3.43
N THR A 198 -14.43 -3.68 -3.23
CA THR A 198 -14.93 -2.31 -3.15
C THR A 198 -14.71 -1.64 -4.50
N SER A 199 -15.79 -1.28 -5.17
CA SER A 199 -15.67 -0.39 -6.31
C SER A 199 -15.29 1.01 -5.82
N LEU A 200 -14.12 1.48 -6.28
CA LEU A 200 -13.55 2.75 -5.89
C LEU A 200 -13.05 3.49 -7.12
N ASN A 201 -13.68 4.63 -7.44
CA ASN A 201 -13.23 5.54 -8.47
C ASN A 201 -12.61 6.78 -7.82
N LEU A 202 -11.42 7.15 -8.28
CA LEU A 202 -10.71 8.33 -7.81
C LEU A 202 -10.98 9.48 -8.76
N GLU A 203 -11.56 10.55 -8.24
CA GLU A 203 -11.78 11.81 -8.96
C GLU A 203 -10.60 12.73 -8.76
N ASN A 204 -10.07 13.25 -9.85
CA ASN A 204 -9.01 14.24 -9.84
C ASN A 204 -9.54 15.64 -9.51
N LYS A 205 -8.82 16.34 -8.64
CA LYS A 205 -8.93 17.78 -8.37
C LYS A 205 -7.59 18.42 -8.71
N THR A 206 -7.47 18.81 -9.98
CA THR A 206 -6.19 19.23 -10.53
C THR A 206 -6.07 20.75 -10.50
N LYS A 207 -5.06 21.23 -9.78
CA LYS A 207 -4.71 22.65 -9.70
C LYS A 207 -3.76 23.05 -10.81
N LYS A 208 -2.87 22.12 -11.22
CA LYS A 208 -1.89 22.33 -12.26
C LYS A 208 -1.61 21.03 -13.01
N ALA A 209 -1.68 21.06 -14.35
CA ALA A 209 -1.28 19.97 -15.24
C ALA A 209 -0.78 20.59 -16.54
N GLU A 210 0.47 21.02 -16.55
CA GLU A 210 1.05 21.75 -17.68
C GLU A 210 2.18 20.93 -18.31
N VAL A 211 2.18 20.87 -19.63
CA VAL A 211 3.27 20.29 -20.43
C VAL A 211 3.73 21.31 -21.44
N ARG A 212 5.03 21.54 -21.49
CA ARG A 212 5.66 22.51 -22.40
C ARG A 212 6.75 21.80 -23.21
N ALA A 213 6.81 22.13 -24.48
CA ALA A 213 7.87 21.70 -25.39
C ALA A 213 8.47 22.94 -26.10
N MET A 214 9.80 23.10 -26.07
CA MET A 214 10.49 24.28 -26.57
C MET A 214 9.89 25.60 -26.07
N GLY A 215 9.54 25.65 -24.78
CA GLY A 215 8.93 26.81 -24.13
C GLY A 215 7.46 27.09 -24.53
N THR A 216 6.85 26.25 -25.35
CA THR A 216 5.45 26.39 -25.78
C THR A 216 4.58 25.33 -25.12
N ALA A 217 3.40 25.70 -24.62
CA ALA A 217 2.43 24.76 -24.05
C ALA A 217 2.01 23.72 -25.10
N MET A 218 2.04 22.45 -24.72
CA MET A 218 1.54 21.37 -25.57
C MET A 218 0.01 21.29 -25.48
N GLY A 219 -0.62 20.93 -26.60
CA GLY A 219 -2.05 20.62 -26.64
C GLY A 219 -2.39 19.27 -26.01
N ASP A 220 -3.63 18.82 -26.20
CA ASP A 220 -4.14 17.59 -25.60
C ASP A 220 -3.60 16.33 -26.27
N GLU A 221 -3.23 16.38 -27.54
CA GLU A 221 -2.74 15.22 -28.26
C GLU A 221 -1.33 14.84 -27.81
N GLY A 222 -1.20 13.58 -27.34
CA GLY A 222 0.07 13.09 -26.79
C GLY A 222 0.47 13.67 -25.43
N ASN A 223 -0.44 14.35 -24.72
CA ASN A 223 -0.18 14.91 -23.42
C ASN A 223 -0.01 13.79 -22.36
N PRO A 224 1.18 13.64 -21.74
CA PRO A 224 1.44 12.61 -20.72
C PRO A 224 0.64 12.82 -19.42
N LEU A 225 0.03 14.00 -19.24
CA LEU A 225 -0.81 14.33 -18.08
C LEU A 225 -2.32 14.24 -18.39
N ALA A 226 -2.72 13.63 -19.50
CA ALA A 226 -4.14 13.53 -19.89
C ALA A 226 -5.00 12.85 -18.81
N ASP A 227 -4.48 11.81 -18.16
CA ASP A 227 -5.15 11.07 -17.09
C ASP A 227 -5.25 11.86 -15.77
N TYR A 228 -4.53 12.98 -15.66
CA TYR A 228 -4.51 13.84 -14.46
C TYR A 228 -5.32 15.13 -14.63
N LYS A 229 -6.11 15.27 -15.69
CA LYS A 229 -6.99 16.43 -15.88
C LYS A 229 -8.06 16.49 -14.80
N ASP A 230 -8.46 17.71 -14.48
CA ASP A 230 -9.50 17.97 -13.49
C ASP A 230 -10.82 17.25 -13.83
N GLY A 231 -11.45 16.62 -12.83
CA GLY A 231 -12.69 15.85 -12.98
C GLY A 231 -12.55 14.47 -13.65
N VAL A 232 -11.35 14.07 -14.10
CA VAL A 232 -11.14 12.71 -14.60
C VAL A 232 -11.27 11.70 -13.48
N ASN A 233 -12.01 10.63 -13.74
CA ASN A 233 -12.22 9.53 -12.79
C ASN A 233 -11.40 8.31 -13.23
N THR A 234 -10.66 7.74 -12.27
CA THR A 234 -9.79 6.58 -12.50
C THR A 234 -10.18 5.42 -11.59
N PRO A 235 -10.39 4.20 -12.10
CA PRO A 235 -10.63 3.03 -11.28
C PRO A 235 -9.43 2.73 -10.37
N SER A 236 -9.71 2.48 -9.09
CA SER A 236 -8.72 2.08 -8.08
C SER A 236 -9.39 1.18 -7.03
N ASP A 237 -10.03 0.11 -7.51
CA ASP A 237 -10.82 -0.79 -6.68
C ASP A 237 -9.97 -1.44 -5.58
N ILE A 238 -10.59 -1.68 -4.43
CA ILE A 238 -9.99 -2.52 -3.39
C ILE A 238 -10.38 -3.96 -3.69
N PRO A 239 -9.42 -4.89 -3.89
CA PRO A 239 -9.73 -6.27 -4.23
C PRO A 239 -10.53 -6.97 -3.15
N ALA A 240 -11.34 -7.94 -3.54
CA ALA A 240 -11.95 -8.85 -2.59
C ALA A 240 -10.84 -9.65 -1.87
N LEU A 241 -11.10 -10.01 -0.62
CA LEU A 241 -10.16 -10.73 0.24
C LEU A 241 -10.83 -11.93 0.90
N LEU A 242 -10.28 -13.11 0.68
CA LEU A 242 -10.57 -14.32 1.44
C LEU A 242 -9.48 -14.50 2.51
N THR A 243 -9.89 -14.59 3.77
CA THR A 243 -9.01 -14.93 4.89
C THR A 243 -9.48 -16.26 5.49
N ALA A 244 -8.57 -17.21 5.67
CA ALA A 244 -8.78 -18.45 6.39
C ALA A 244 -7.69 -18.61 7.46
N ALA A 245 -8.08 -18.91 8.69
CA ALA A 245 -7.16 -19.04 9.79
C ALA A 245 -7.46 -20.28 10.64
N VAL A 246 -6.41 -20.90 11.17
CA VAL A 246 -6.53 -21.95 12.16
C VAL A 246 -5.59 -21.68 13.32
N GLY A 247 -6.15 -21.63 14.53
CA GLY A 247 -5.43 -21.49 15.79
C GLY A 247 -5.48 -22.76 16.61
N TYR A 248 -4.43 -23.03 17.37
CA TYR A 248 -4.35 -24.16 18.28
C TYR A 248 -3.73 -23.78 19.62
N GLU A 249 -4.38 -24.17 20.71
CA GLU A 249 -3.90 -24.00 22.08
C GLU A 249 -3.08 -25.23 22.50
N PHE A 250 -1.74 -25.17 22.35
CA PHE A 250 -0.84 -26.25 22.78
C PHE A 250 -0.86 -26.42 24.30
N LEU A 251 -0.77 -25.29 25.00
CA LEU A 251 -0.84 -25.15 26.44
C LEU A 251 -1.83 -24.03 26.80
N PRO A 252 -2.33 -23.96 28.03
CA PRO A 252 -3.14 -22.82 28.47
C PRO A 252 -2.44 -21.47 28.35
N THR A 253 -1.12 -21.47 28.19
CA THR A 253 -0.25 -20.29 28.08
C THR A 253 0.41 -20.17 26.72
N LEU A 254 0.30 -21.15 25.82
CA LEU A 254 0.97 -21.14 24.52
C LEU A 254 -0.04 -21.49 23.43
N ARG A 255 -0.19 -20.57 22.47
CA ARG A 255 -1.04 -20.73 21.28
C ARG A 255 -0.30 -20.34 20.02
N ALA A 256 -0.64 -20.97 18.92
CA ALA A 256 -0.13 -20.58 17.59
C ALA A 256 -1.27 -20.53 16.57
N THR A 257 -1.05 -19.76 15.51
CA THR A 257 -2.00 -19.56 14.44
C THR A 257 -1.30 -19.69 13.08
N LEU A 258 -1.96 -20.35 12.15
CA LEU A 258 -1.64 -20.35 10.74
C LEU A 258 -2.78 -19.62 10.02
N GLU A 259 -2.44 -18.70 9.13
CA GLU A 259 -3.42 -17.90 8.41
C GLU A 259 -3.03 -17.82 6.93
N TYR A 260 -4.04 -17.82 6.06
CA TYR A 260 -3.92 -17.68 4.62
C TYR A 260 -4.83 -16.56 4.14
N HIS A 261 -4.26 -15.64 3.33
CA HIS A 261 -4.96 -14.59 2.65
C HIS A 261 -4.89 -14.79 1.14
N HIS A 262 -5.99 -14.60 0.45
CA HIS A 262 -6.04 -14.50 -1.00
C HIS A 262 -6.76 -13.23 -1.42
N PHE A 263 -6.03 -12.34 -2.07
CA PHE A 263 -6.58 -11.12 -2.67
C PHE A 263 -6.91 -11.39 -4.14
N PHE A 264 -8.09 -11.01 -4.56
CA PHE A 264 -8.57 -11.17 -5.93
C PHE A 264 -8.16 -9.96 -6.80
N ASP A 265 -6.88 -9.57 -6.78
CA ASP A 265 -6.34 -8.36 -7.39
C ASP A 265 -6.66 -8.25 -8.88
N LYS A 266 -6.63 -9.37 -9.62
CA LYS A 266 -6.92 -9.39 -11.06
C LYS A 266 -8.35 -8.98 -11.41
N ALA A 267 -9.27 -9.05 -10.46
CA ALA A 267 -10.67 -8.67 -10.63
C ALA A 267 -10.94 -7.22 -10.22
N ALA A 268 -10.02 -6.59 -9.48
CA ALA A 268 -10.16 -5.23 -8.99
C ALA A 268 -9.66 -4.23 -10.05
N GLY A 269 -10.53 -3.36 -10.52
CA GLY A 269 -10.21 -2.38 -11.58
C GLY A 269 -9.12 -1.41 -11.14
N MET A 270 -8.11 -1.25 -11.98
CA MET A 270 -7.03 -0.26 -11.84
C MET A 270 -6.92 0.58 -13.09
N ALA A 271 -6.26 1.75 -12.96
CA ALA A 271 -5.95 2.60 -14.11
C ALA A 271 -5.32 1.78 -15.25
N ASN A 272 -5.81 1.99 -16.48
CA ASN A 272 -5.34 1.34 -17.70
C ASN A 272 -5.37 -0.20 -17.64
N ASP A 273 -6.30 -0.77 -16.85
CA ASP A 273 -6.45 -2.23 -16.67
C ASP A 273 -5.15 -2.94 -16.21
N LYS A 274 -4.29 -2.23 -15.51
CA LYS A 274 -2.96 -2.70 -15.07
C LYS A 274 -3.01 -4.03 -14.30
N GLN A 275 -4.07 -4.29 -13.53
CA GLN A 275 -4.27 -5.52 -12.77
C GLN A 275 -4.32 -6.78 -13.66
N LYS A 276 -4.71 -6.65 -14.92
CA LYS A 276 -4.77 -7.79 -15.87
C LYS A 276 -3.40 -8.36 -16.21
N ALA A 277 -2.34 -7.55 -16.05
CA ALA A 277 -0.95 -7.96 -16.26
C ALA A 277 -0.42 -8.91 -15.15
N LEU A 278 -1.04 -8.94 -13.97
CA LEU A 278 -0.66 -9.86 -12.89
C LEU A 278 -0.82 -11.33 -13.35
N LYS A 279 0.08 -12.21 -12.92
CA LYS A 279 0.00 -13.66 -13.18
C LYS A 279 -1.16 -14.29 -12.41
N HIS A 280 -1.31 -13.92 -11.15
CA HIS A 280 -2.39 -14.33 -10.22
C HIS A 280 -2.65 -13.22 -9.20
N GLY A 281 -3.67 -13.36 -8.37
CA GLY A 281 -3.90 -12.49 -7.23
C GLY A 281 -2.87 -12.71 -6.12
N THR A 282 -2.78 -11.80 -5.18
CA THR A 282 -1.84 -11.88 -4.06
C THR A 282 -2.17 -13.03 -3.12
N HIS A 283 -1.16 -13.77 -2.72
CA HIS A 283 -1.23 -14.82 -1.71
C HIS A 283 -0.36 -14.45 -0.52
N GLU A 284 -0.90 -14.60 0.69
CA GLU A 284 -0.14 -14.44 1.92
C GLU A 284 -0.31 -15.65 2.82
N ILE A 285 0.79 -16.10 3.40
CA ILE A 285 0.81 -17.14 4.43
C ILE A 285 1.45 -16.54 5.67
N LEU A 286 0.75 -16.63 6.81
CA LEU A 286 1.18 -16.08 8.07
C LEU A 286 1.22 -17.20 9.12
N ILE A 287 2.27 -17.19 9.93
CA ILE A 287 2.42 -18.08 11.08
C ILE A 287 2.77 -17.21 12.28
N GLY A 288 2.02 -17.35 13.37
CA GLY A 288 2.24 -16.61 14.59
C GLY A 288 2.14 -17.50 15.83
N ALA A 289 2.82 -17.09 16.89
CA ALA A 289 2.68 -17.70 18.20
C ALA A 289 2.66 -16.65 19.29
N GLU A 290 1.92 -16.95 20.37
CA GLU A 290 1.84 -16.13 21.55
C GLU A 290 2.09 -16.99 22.78
N TRP A 291 2.87 -16.47 23.72
CA TRP A 291 3.23 -17.15 24.95
C TRP A 291 3.04 -16.24 26.16
N ASP A 292 2.16 -16.65 27.06
CA ASP A 292 1.96 -16.00 28.36
C ASP A 292 3.11 -16.44 29.29
N ILE A 293 4.24 -15.74 29.26
CA ILE A 293 5.44 -16.05 30.04
C ILE A 293 5.28 -15.69 31.52
N ALA A 294 4.35 -14.79 31.83
CA ALA A 294 3.93 -14.41 33.16
C ALA A 294 2.45 -14.02 33.19
N LYS A 295 1.85 -13.90 34.38
CA LYS A 295 0.44 -13.46 34.52
C LYS A 295 0.16 -12.09 33.89
N GLN A 296 1.17 -11.22 33.86
CA GLN A 296 1.07 -9.87 33.35
C GLN A 296 1.72 -9.69 31.96
N LEU A 297 2.47 -10.68 31.45
CA LEU A 297 3.27 -10.51 30.25
C LEU A 297 3.04 -11.64 29.26
N THR A 298 2.54 -11.27 28.09
CA THR A 298 2.46 -12.10 26.89
C THR A 298 3.49 -11.61 25.89
N ILE A 299 4.26 -12.50 25.31
CA ILE A 299 5.13 -12.20 24.16
C ILE A 299 4.58 -12.86 22.91
N SER A 300 4.82 -12.25 21.75
CA SER A 300 4.39 -12.81 20.48
C SER A 300 5.49 -12.70 19.43
N GLY A 301 5.45 -13.59 18.44
CA GLY A 301 6.31 -13.55 17.28
C GLY A 301 5.59 -14.14 16.08
N GLY A 302 5.92 -13.64 14.88
CA GLY A 302 5.28 -14.10 13.65
C GLY A 302 6.15 -13.93 12.42
N TYR A 303 5.79 -14.69 11.41
CA TYR A 303 6.37 -14.67 10.07
C TYR A 303 5.24 -14.58 9.05
N GLN A 304 5.46 -13.77 8.00
CA GLN A 304 4.55 -13.66 6.85
C GLN A 304 5.36 -13.79 5.56
N ARG A 305 4.84 -14.51 4.59
CA ARG A 305 5.30 -14.52 3.20
C ARG A 305 4.20 -13.98 2.32
N THR A 306 4.54 -13.03 1.43
CA THR A 306 3.62 -12.42 0.45
C THR A 306 4.16 -12.65 -0.95
N ASP A 307 3.31 -13.21 -1.83
CA ASP A 307 3.53 -13.38 -3.28
C ASP A 307 2.46 -12.58 -4.03
N TYR A 308 2.88 -11.59 -4.82
CA TYR A 308 1.99 -10.64 -5.53
C TYR A 308 1.64 -11.07 -6.96
N GLY A 309 2.16 -12.19 -7.45
CA GLY A 309 1.91 -12.62 -8.83
C GLY A 309 2.43 -11.65 -9.90
N LEU A 310 3.59 -11.06 -9.67
CA LEU A 310 4.12 -9.92 -10.42
C LEU A 310 4.49 -10.27 -11.88
N ALA A 311 4.28 -9.29 -12.77
CA ALA A 311 4.74 -9.29 -14.16
C ALA A 311 5.34 -7.93 -14.55
N ASP A 312 6.15 -7.89 -15.60
CA ASP A 312 6.86 -6.68 -16.02
C ASP A 312 5.91 -5.52 -16.35
N ASP A 313 4.79 -5.82 -17.02
CA ASP A 313 3.80 -4.79 -17.42
C ASP A 313 3.03 -4.20 -16.23
N PHE A 314 3.01 -4.88 -15.08
CA PHE A 314 2.45 -4.35 -13.84
C PHE A 314 3.36 -3.32 -13.17
N GLN A 315 4.67 -3.39 -13.36
CA GLN A 315 5.65 -2.58 -12.67
C GLN A 315 5.90 -1.23 -13.34
N SER A 316 5.90 -0.17 -12.54
CA SER A 316 6.33 1.17 -12.96
C SER A 316 7.11 1.84 -11.84
N ASP A 317 7.90 2.87 -12.16
CA ASP A 317 8.78 3.54 -11.19
C ASP A 317 7.98 4.25 -10.07
N ILE A 318 6.76 4.71 -10.38
CA ILE A 318 5.86 5.36 -9.40
C ILE A 318 4.99 4.37 -8.63
N SER A 319 4.83 3.14 -9.14
CA SER A 319 3.95 2.13 -8.53
C SER A 319 4.46 0.74 -8.85
N PHE A 320 5.25 0.19 -7.95
CA PHE A 320 5.77 -1.16 -8.04
C PHE A 320 5.52 -1.96 -6.77
N SER A 321 5.48 -3.27 -6.91
CA SER A 321 5.41 -4.23 -5.83
C SER A 321 6.59 -5.19 -5.90
N CYS A 322 6.94 -5.79 -4.78
CA CYS A 322 7.99 -6.80 -4.67
C CYS A 322 7.51 -7.89 -3.71
N ASP A 323 7.71 -9.13 -4.05
CA ASP A 323 7.43 -10.23 -3.14
C ASP A 323 8.24 -10.06 -1.86
N SER A 324 7.71 -10.52 -0.74
CA SER A 324 8.32 -10.17 0.54
C SER A 324 8.14 -11.24 1.59
N TYR A 325 8.99 -11.17 2.61
CA TYR A 325 8.72 -11.78 3.89
C TYR A 325 8.83 -10.77 5.02
N SER A 326 8.07 -11.01 6.07
CA SER A 326 8.04 -10.14 7.23
C SER A 326 8.27 -10.92 8.51
N LEU A 327 8.92 -10.27 9.47
CA LEU A 327 9.08 -10.74 10.83
C LEU A 327 8.43 -9.74 11.78
N GLY A 328 7.57 -10.22 12.66
CA GLY A 328 6.89 -9.43 13.67
C GLY A 328 7.20 -9.93 15.07
N PHE A 329 7.36 -9.01 16.03
CA PHE A 329 7.55 -9.29 17.45
C PHE A 329 6.65 -8.37 18.25
N GLY A 330 6.06 -8.88 19.32
CA GLY A 330 5.17 -8.10 20.16
C GLY A 330 5.26 -8.48 21.63
N ALA A 331 4.78 -7.58 22.48
CA ALA A 331 4.56 -7.81 23.89
C ALA A 331 3.27 -7.12 24.34
N ALA A 332 2.46 -7.83 25.12
CA ALA A 332 1.28 -7.30 25.79
C ALA A 332 1.50 -7.31 27.31
N ILE A 333 1.39 -6.15 27.94
CA ILE A 333 1.63 -5.93 29.36
C ILE A 333 0.32 -5.58 30.04
N LYS A 334 -0.22 -6.47 30.87
CA LYS A 334 -1.42 -6.24 31.67
C LYS A 334 -1.08 -5.32 32.85
N MET A 335 -1.34 -4.02 32.69
CA MET A 335 -1.06 -3.00 33.71
C MET A 335 -2.03 -3.08 34.87
N THR A 336 -3.30 -3.35 34.58
CA THR A 336 -4.38 -3.55 35.56
C THR A 336 -5.32 -4.68 35.09
N LYS A 337 -6.40 -4.93 35.81
CA LYS A 337 -7.47 -5.86 35.38
C LYS A 337 -8.21 -5.37 34.13
N HIS A 338 -8.15 -4.07 33.86
CA HIS A 338 -8.90 -3.39 32.80
C HIS A 338 -8.00 -2.85 31.70
N LEU A 339 -6.70 -2.66 31.94
CA LEU A 339 -5.78 -1.98 31.04
C LEU A 339 -4.63 -2.89 30.62
N THR A 340 -4.46 -3.07 29.31
CA THR A 340 -3.31 -3.75 28.71
C THR A 340 -2.60 -2.78 27.75
N MET A 341 -1.28 -2.72 27.83
CA MET A 341 -0.43 -2.00 26.88
C MET A 341 0.20 -2.99 25.91
N ASN A 342 0.16 -2.68 24.62
CA ASN A 342 0.74 -3.48 23.54
C ASN A 342 1.89 -2.71 22.90
N ILE A 343 2.99 -3.42 22.63
CA ILE A 343 4.15 -2.92 21.90
C ILE A 343 4.44 -3.91 20.79
N ALA A 344 4.68 -3.43 19.58
CA ALA A 344 5.00 -4.28 18.45
C ALA A 344 6.08 -3.67 17.57
N TYR A 345 6.86 -4.54 16.96
CA TYR A 345 7.81 -4.17 15.91
C TYR A 345 7.66 -5.15 14.75
N PHE A 346 7.61 -4.60 13.54
CA PHE A 346 7.42 -5.35 12.32
C PHE A 346 8.42 -4.89 11.27
N TRP A 347 9.10 -5.84 10.65
CA TRP A 347 10.09 -5.59 9.61
C TRP A 347 9.79 -6.46 8.39
N THR A 348 9.65 -5.80 7.23
CA THR A 348 9.48 -6.47 5.94
C THR A 348 10.74 -6.34 5.10
N ASN A 349 11.22 -7.47 4.63
CA ASN A 349 12.26 -7.58 3.63
C ASN A 349 11.63 -7.97 2.29
N TYR A 350 11.95 -7.24 1.25
CA TYR A 350 11.40 -7.42 -0.08
C TYR A 350 12.46 -8.03 -1.00
N ASP A 351 12.04 -8.97 -1.83
CA ASP A 351 12.86 -9.50 -2.91
C ASP A 351 13.01 -8.43 -4.00
N ASP A 352 14.21 -8.27 -4.55
CA ASP A 352 14.42 -7.35 -5.66
C ASP A 352 13.65 -7.84 -6.90
N TYR A 353 12.86 -6.94 -7.52
CA TYR A 353 12.19 -7.24 -8.78
C TYR A 353 12.97 -6.65 -9.95
N THR A 354 13.30 -7.49 -10.94
CA THR A 354 14.01 -7.06 -12.16
C THR A 354 13.05 -7.04 -13.34
N LYS A 355 12.72 -5.82 -13.82
CA LYS A 355 11.95 -5.59 -15.05
C LYS A 355 12.90 -5.46 -16.24
N LYS A 356 12.68 -6.23 -17.29
CA LYS A 356 13.41 -6.10 -18.55
C LYS A 356 12.76 -5.02 -19.41
N ILE A 357 13.53 -3.99 -19.77
CA ILE A 357 13.08 -2.91 -20.66
C ILE A 357 13.51 -3.22 -22.11
N SER A 358 14.74 -3.75 -22.29
CA SER A 358 15.29 -4.22 -23.55
C SER A 358 16.31 -5.31 -23.29
N GLU A 359 16.98 -5.81 -24.35
CA GLU A 359 18.07 -6.80 -24.18
C GLU A 359 19.24 -6.28 -23.34
N THR A 360 19.49 -4.97 -23.37
CA THR A 360 20.64 -4.33 -22.70
C THR A 360 20.23 -3.51 -21.46
N THR A 361 18.93 -3.23 -21.29
CA THR A 361 18.41 -2.33 -20.25
C THR A 361 17.45 -3.04 -19.33
N LYS A 362 17.66 -2.89 -18.02
CA LYS A 362 16.77 -3.43 -16.98
C LYS A 362 16.61 -2.43 -15.82
N ASN A 363 15.42 -2.39 -15.25
CA ASN A 363 15.14 -1.70 -14.01
C ASN A 363 15.10 -2.72 -12.87
N VAL A 364 15.72 -2.40 -11.74
CA VAL A 364 15.68 -3.20 -10.52
C VAL A 364 14.97 -2.40 -9.44
N TYR A 365 13.84 -2.93 -8.99
CA TYR A 365 13.04 -2.36 -7.92
C TYR A 365 13.37 -3.04 -6.61
N SER A 366 13.68 -2.27 -5.58
CA SER A 366 13.89 -2.78 -4.22
C SER A 366 13.23 -1.89 -3.18
N ARG A 367 12.87 -2.48 -2.04
CA ARG A 367 12.10 -1.80 -1.02
C ARG A 367 12.40 -2.39 0.36
N THR A 368 12.22 -1.60 1.41
CA THR A 368 12.33 -2.04 2.80
C THR A 368 11.28 -1.31 3.63
N ASN A 369 10.65 -2.01 4.56
CA ASN A 369 9.65 -1.43 5.45
C ASN A 369 9.94 -1.82 6.90
N LYS A 370 9.78 -0.85 7.82
CA LYS A 370 9.90 -1.04 9.26
C LYS A 370 8.76 -0.30 9.93
N VAL A 371 8.10 -0.98 10.86
CA VAL A 371 6.93 -0.47 11.56
C VAL A 371 7.12 -0.67 13.05
N PHE A 372 6.83 0.36 13.84
CA PHE A 372 6.74 0.29 15.29
C PHE A 372 5.31 0.60 15.72
N GLY A 373 4.75 -0.22 16.60
CA GLY A 373 3.38 -0.10 17.07
C GLY A 373 3.28 0.05 18.58
N LEU A 374 2.37 0.90 19.01
CA LEU A 374 1.92 1.03 20.39
C LEU A 374 0.40 0.94 20.42
N GLY A 375 -0.14 0.20 21.37
CA GLY A 375 -1.57 0.04 21.55
C GLY A 375 -1.99 0.01 23.02
N VAL A 376 -3.24 0.31 23.26
CA VAL A 376 -3.84 0.25 24.60
C VAL A 376 -5.21 -0.39 24.48
N ASP A 377 -5.43 -1.49 25.22
CA ASP A 377 -6.74 -2.12 25.37
C ASP A 377 -7.35 -1.77 26.72
N TYR A 378 -8.63 -1.39 26.70
CA TYR A 378 -9.39 -1.14 27.91
C TYR A 378 -10.65 -2.01 27.93
N LYS A 379 -10.86 -2.75 29.03
CA LYS A 379 -12.06 -3.57 29.30
C LYS A 379 -12.89 -2.93 30.40
N PHE A 380 -14.14 -2.63 30.07
CA PHE A 380 -15.12 -2.09 31.01
C PHE A 380 -15.65 -3.11 32.00
#